data_4044cb9a891ab5bed9817da05782115d
#
_entry.id   4044cb9a891ab5bed9817da05782115d
#
_cell.length_a   1.000
_cell.length_b   1.000
_cell.length_c   1.000
_cell.angle_alpha   90.00
_cell.angle_beta   90.00
_cell.angle_gamma   90.00
#
_symmetry.space_group_name_H-M   'P 1'
#
loop_
_entity.id
_entity.type
_entity.pdbx_description
1 polymer ?
#
loop_
_entity_poly.entity_id
_entity_poly.type
_entity_poly.pdbx_seq_one_letter_code
_entity_poly.pdbx_strand_id
1 'polypeptide(L)'
;MRYSKASMIARIWHGYTMDANAEAYASTLKAEILPGIMQMAGYRGSYLLRRRCGNNEVEFVTVMLWDSLEALRCFAGNDYEQAIVPVERRKLLSHYDERSAHYEILMHPATGDVSSSA
;
A
#
# COMPACT_ATOMS: atom_id res chain seq x y z
N MET A 1 -0.75 12.73 13.63
CA MET A 1 -2.14 12.63 13.16
C MET A 1 -2.85 11.48 13.86
N ARG A 2 -4.08 11.68 14.21
CA ARG A 2 -4.86 10.69 14.93
C ARG A 2 -6.04 10.22 14.10
N TYR A 3 -6.35 8.92 14.25
CA TYR A 3 -7.50 8.32 13.60
C TYR A 3 -8.41 7.73 14.64
N SER A 4 -9.71 7.69 14.35
CA SER A 4 -10.66 6.95 15.19
C SER A 4 -10.29 5.47 15.16
N LYS A 5 -10.48 4.77 16.27
CA LYS A 5 -10.25 3.33 16.33
C LYS A 5 -11.09 2.56 15.32
N ALA A 6 -12.27 3.08 15.01
CA ALA A 6 -13.19 2.43 14.08
C ALA A 6 -12.92 2.77 12.63
N SER A 7 -12.00 3.68 12.35
CA SER A 7 -11.75 4.12 10.99
C SER A 7 -10.98 3.08 10.21
N MET A 8 -11.43 2.86 8.99
CA MET A 8 -10.64 2.13 8.01
C MET A 8 -9.52 3.05 7.54
N ILE A 9 -8.36 2.45 7.26
CA ILE A 9 -7.16 3.19 6.90
C ILE A 9 -6.69 2.77 5.52
N ALA A 10 -6.36 3.75 4.69
CA ALA A 10 -5.64 3.52 3.44
C ALA A 10 -4.17 3.84 3.66
N ARG A 11 -3.30 2.89 3.34
CA ARG A 11 -1.86 3.05 3.36
C ARG A 11 -1.39 3.24 1.92
N ILE A 12 -0.75 4.36 1.63
CA ILE A 12 -0.36 4.70 0.26
C ILE A 12 1.14 4.89 0.18
N TRP A 13 1.75 4.26 -0.82
CA TRP A 13 3.19 4.29 -1.02
C TRP A 13 3.52 4.37 -2.50
N HIS A 14 4.58 5.09 -2.82
CA HIS A 14 5.03 5.27 -4.21
C HIS A 14 6.41 4.66 -4.39
N GLY A 15 6.56 3.89 -5.46
CA GLY A 15 7.85 3.37 -5.88
C GLY A 15 8.01 3.58 -7.39
N TYR A 16 9.25 3.66 -7.84
CA TYR A 16 9.55 3.97 -9.23
C TYR A 16 10.53 2.95 -9.79
N THR A 17 10.26 2.49 -11.00
CA THR A 17 11.14 1.55 -11.70
C THR A 17 11.55 2.14 -13.03
N MET A 18 12.68 1.66 -13.56
CA MET A 18 12.92 1.85 -14.99
C MET A 18 11.95 0.94 -15.75
N ASP A 19 11.58 1.35 -16.94
CA ASP A 19 10.61 0.61 -17.75
C ASP A 19 10.97 -0.87 -17.91
N ALA A 20 12.25 -1.16 -18.08
CA ALA A 20 12.71 -2.55 -18.23
C ALA A 20 12.42 -3.44 -17.03
N ASN A 21 12.27 -2.85 -15.85
CA ASN A 21 12.02 -3.60 -14.60
C ASN A 21 10.55 -3.59 -14.17
N ALA A 22 9.69 -2.88 -14.89
CA ALA A 22 8.32 -2.63 -14.44
C ALA A 22 7.50 -3.91 -14.29
N GLU A 23 7.57 -4.81 -15.26
CA GLU A 23 6.79 -6.06 -15.18
C GLU A 23 7.31 -6.98 -14.08
N ALA A 24 8.62 -7.06 -13.93
CA ALA A 24 9.22 -7.87 -12.86
C ALA A 24 8.82 -7.33 -11.49
N TYR A 25 8.81 -6.00 -11.34
CA TYR A 25 8.39 -5.38 -10.09
C TYR A 25 6.93 -5.71 -9.76
N ALA A 26 6.04 -5.55 -10.74
CA ALA A 26 4.62 -5.83 -10.54
C ALA A 26 4.39 -7.28 -10.14
N SER A 27 5.07 -8.22 -10.79
CA SER A 27 4.96 -9.64 -10.48
C SER A 27 5.48 -9.95 -9.08
N THR A 28 6.62 -9.38 -8.71
CA THR A 28 7.21 -9.59 -7.39
C THR A 28 6.29 -9.07 -6.28
N LEU A 29 5.73 -7.87 -6.48
CA LEU A 29 4.85 -7.29 -5.49
C LEU A 29 3.58 -8.13 -5.31
N LYS A 30 2.97 -8.57 -6.40
CA LYS A 30 1.80 -9.44 -6.33
C LYS A 30 2.09 -10.73 -5.57
N ALA A 31 3.27 -11.31 -5.79
CA ALA A 31 3.68 -12.53 -5.11
C ALA A 31 3.87 -12.31 -3.61
N GLU A 32 4.29 -11.11 -3.19
CA GLU A 32 4.41 -10.77 -1.77
C GLU A 32 3.05 -10.63 -1.10
N ILE A 33 2.09 -10.03 -1.81
CA ILE A 33 0.77 -9.76 -1.24
C ILE A 33 -0.04 -11.05 -1.09
N LEU A 34 -0.05 -11.89 -2.12
CA LEU A 34 -0.97 -13.03 -2.17
C LEU A 34 -0.78 -14.07 -1.07
N PRO A 35 0.43 -14.57 -0.78
CA PRO A 35 0.55 -15.67 0.18
C PRO A 35 0.48 -15.28 1.66
N GLY A 36 0.78 -14.06 2.02
CA GLY A 36 0.90 -13.67 3.41
C GLY A 36 -0.02 -12.54 3.82
N ILE A 37 0.07 -11.43 3.12
CA ILE A 37 -0.65 -10.22 3.51
C ILE A 37 -2.16 -10.41 3.42
N MET A 38 -2.65 -11.12 2.40
CA MET A 38 -4.08 -11.37 2.25
C MET A 38 -4.68 -12.16 3.39
N GLN A 39 -3.86 -12.89 4.14
CA GLN A 39 -4.31 -13.71 5.26
C GLN A 39 -4.35 -12.94 6.57
N MET A 40 -3.81 -11.74 6.62
CA MET A 40 -3.74 -10.97 7.86
C MET A 40 -5.10 -10.43 8.27
N ALA A 41 -5.38 -10.51 9.57
CA ALA A 41 -6.63 -9.99 10.12
C ALA A 41 -6.71 -8.49 9.84
N GLY A 42 -7.87 -8.04 9.37
CA GLY A 42 -8.10 -6.63 9.11
C GLY A 42 -7.64 -6.14 7.75
N TYR A 43 -6.97 -6.97 6.97
CA TYR A 43 -6.62 -6.61 5.59
C TYR A 43 -7.88 -6.62 4.72
N ARG A 44 -8.09 -5.55 3.95
CA ARG A 44 -9.31 -5.39 3.14
C ARG A 44 -9.05 -5.29 1.65
N GLY A 45 -7.83 -5.46 1.22
CA GLY A 45 -7.50 -5.45 -0.20
C GLY A 45 -6.49 -4.39 -0.55
N SER A 46 -6.06 -4.41 -1.80
CA SER A 46 -5.06 -3.47 -2.30
C SER A 46 -5.37 -3.08 -3.73
N TYR A 47 -4.94 -1.89 -4.09
CA TYR A 47 -4.79 -1.50 -5.48
C TYR A 47 -3.31 -1.40 -5.78
N LEU A 48 -2.90 -1.90 -6.92
CA LEU A 48 -1.57 -1.64 -7.47
C LEU A 48 -1.79 -0.84 -8.74
N LEU A 49 -1.39 0.42 -8.71
CA LEU A 49 -1.60 1.35 -9.80
C LEU A 49 -0.26 1.67 -10.45
N ARG A 50 -0.27 1.95 -11.73
CA ARG A 50 0.97 2.36 -12.39
C ARG A 50 0.69 3.38 -13.49
N ARG A 51 1.69 4.24 -13.74
CA ARG A 51 1.68 5.13 -14.88
C ARG A 51 3.10 5.37 -15.37
N ARG A 52 3.21 5.71 -16.65
CA ARG A 52 4.50 6.09 -17.20
C ARG A 52 4.79 7.56 -16.86
N CYS A 53 6.04 7.85 -16.49
CA CYS A 53 6.46 9.19 -16.05
C CYS A 53 7.38 9.84 -17.05
N GLY A 54 7.75 9.38 -18.11
CA GLY A 54 8.79 9.93 -18.98
C GLY A 54 10.16 9.43 -18.53
N ASN A 55 11.19 9.66 -19.33
CA ASN A 55 12.55 9.20 -19.08
C ASN A 55 12.63 7.68 -18.86
N ASN A 56 11.73 6.93 -19.49
CA ASN A 56 11.66 5.47 -19.36
C ASN A 56 11.40 5.02 -17.92
N GLU A 57 10.76 5.85 -17.13
CA GLU A 57 10.44 5.53 -15.72
C GLU A 57 8.95 5.26 -15.57
N VAL A 58 8.62 4.32 -14.69
CA VAL A 58 7.25 3.95 -14.37
C VAL A 58 7.02 4.16 -12.88
N GLU A 59 5.97 4.88 -12.54
CA GLU A 59 5.54 5.05 -11.16
C GLU A 59 4.55 3.95 -10.79
N PHE A 60 4.77 3.34 -9.64
CA PHE A 60 3.82 2.41 -9.03
C PHE A 60 3.29 3.02 -7.74
N VAL A 61 1.98 2.95 -7.57
CA VAL A 61 1.34 3.36 -6.31
C VAL A 61 0.65 2.15 -5.73
N THR A 62 1.00 1.81 -4.50
CA THR A 62 0.35 0.73 -3.76
C THR A 62 -0.60 1.35 -2.75
N VAL A 63 -1.86 0.94 -2.80
CA VAL A 63 -2.88 1.38 -1.85
C VAL A 63 -3.35 0.13 -1.12
N MET A 64 -3.11 0.06 0.19
CA MET A 64 -3.55 -1.06 1.01
C MET A 64 -4.66 -0.58 1.94
N LEU A 65 -5.73 -1.34 2.03
CA LEU A 65 -6.88 -1.00 2.85
C LEU A 65 -6.90 -1.88 4.09
N TRP A 66 -7.03 -1.24 5.26
CA TRP A 66 -7.03 -1.92 6.55
C TRP A 66 -8.25 -1.50 7.37
N ASP A 67 -8.80 -2.44 8.13
CA ASP A 67 -9.97 -2.19 8.98
C ASP A 67 -9.74 -1.11 10.01
N SER A 68 -8.49 -0.98 10.47
CA SER A 68 -8.20 -0.12 11.60
C SER A 68 -6.70 0.18 11.65
N LEU A 69 -6.35 1.19 12.43
CA LEU A 69 -4.96 1.49 12.71
C LEU A 69 -4.28 0.33 13.44
N GLU A 70 -5.02 -0.35 14.30
CA GLU A 70 -4.48 -1.48 15.04
C GLU A 70 -4.09 -2.63 14.11
N ALA A 71 -4.95 -2.95 13.14
CA ALA A 71 -4.63 -3.98 12.14
C ALA A 71 -3.41 -3.58 11.32
N LEU A 72 -3.33 -2.32 10.93
CA LEU A 72 -2.18 -1.79 10.20
C LEU A 72 -0.90 -1.95 11.01
N ARG A 73 -0.93 -1.67 12.30
CA ARG A 73 0.24 -1.81 13.16
C ARG A 73 0.72 -3.26 13.27
N CYS A 74 -0.19 -4.21 13.23
CA CYS A 74 0.19 -5.62 13.22
C CYS A 74 0.98 -5.98 11.97
N PHE A 75 0.69 -5.32 10.85
CA PHE A 75 1.42 -5.51 9.61
C PHE A 75 2.72 -4.72 9.59
N ALA A 76 2.66 -3.43 9.91
CA ALA A 76 3.76 -2.49 9.65
C ALA A 76 4.61 -2.17 10.87
N GLY A 77 4.18 -2.57 12.06
CA GLY A 77 4.90 -2.28 13.30
C GLY A 77 4.54 -0.94 13.90
N ASN A 78 5.21 -0.59 14.99
CA ASN A 78 4.91 0.65 15.71
C ASN A 78 5.22 1.90 14.88
N ASP A 79 6.33 1.89 14.15
CA ASP A 79 6.64 2.95 13.21
C ASP A 79 6.01 2.60 11.86
N TYR A 80 4.69 2.63 11.83
CA TYR A 80 3.94 2.13 10.67
C TYR A 80 4.08 2.99 9.42
N GLU A 81 4.62 4.18 9.53
CA GLU A 81 4.87 5.02 8.36
C GLU A 81 6.11 4.57 7.58
N GLN A 82 7.02 3.87 8.22
CA GLN A 82 8.22 3.41 7.55
C GLN A 82 7.86 2.43 6.44
N ALA A 83 8.44 2.63 5.26
CA ALA A 83 8.19 1.76 4.12
C ALA A 83 8.75 0.36 4.39
N ILE A 84 8.03 -0.65 3.90
CA ILE A 84 8.46 -2.04 3.98
C ILE A 84 8.84 -2.45 2.56
N VAL A 85 10.15 -2.50 2.30
CA VAL A 85 10.65 -2.78 0.95
C VAL A 85 11.64 -3.95 1.02
N PRO A 86 11.15 -5.17 0.83
CA PRO A 86 12.03 -6.35 0.82
C PRO A 86 13.12 -6.24 -0.25
N VAL A 87 14.23 -6.90 0.00
CA VAL A 87 15.41 -6.81 -0.86
C VAL A 87 15.11 -7.13 -2.32
N GLU A 88 14.32 -8.17 -2.57
CA GLU A 88 14.01 -8.59 -3.94
C GLU A 88 13.30 -7.50 -4.72
N ARG A 89 12.38 -6.79 -4.07
CA ARG A 89 11.65 -5.70 -4.69
C ARG A 89 12.50 -4.44 -4.80
N ARG A 90 13.33 -4.18 -3.78
CA ARG A 90 14.21 -3.00 -3.75
C ARG A 90 15.18 -2.98 -4.92
N LYS A 91 15.67 -4.15 -5.33
CA LYS A 91 16.61 -4.25 -6.46
C LYS A 91 16.01 -3.77 -7.76
N LEU A 92 14.69 -3.78 -7.89
CA LEU A 92 14.00 -3.39 -9.12
C LEU A 92 13.60 -1.93 -9.12
N LEU A 93 13.70 -1.24 -7.98
CA LEU A 93 13.28 0.15 -7.85
C LEU A 93 14.43 1.10 -8.15
N SER A 94 14.13 2.18 -8.89
CA SER A 94 15.10 3.24 -9.10
C SER A 94 15.11 4.21 -7.91
N HIS A 95 13.93 4.48 -7.35
CA HIS A 95 13.79 5.20 -6.07
C HIS A 95 12.39 4.94 -5.53
N TYR A 96 12.15 5.33 -4.30
CA TYR A 96 10.85 5.12 -3.66
C TYR A 96 10.70 5.98 -2.43
N ASP A 97 9.46 6.15 -1.97
CA ASP A 97 9.17 6.86 -0.73
C ASP A 97 9.67 6.05 0.46
N GLU A 98 10.44 6.68 1.33
CA GLU A 98 10.92 6.00 2.54
C GLU A 98 9.82 5.84 3.58
N ARG A 99 8.76 6.64 3.48
CA ARG A 99 7.62 6.59 4.39
C ARG A 99 6.33 6.51 3.61
N SER A 100 5.39 5.71 4.12
CA SER A 100 4.05 5.60 3.55
C SER A 100 3.15 6.68 4.14
N ALA A 101 2.18 7.14 3.37
CA ALA A 101 1.16 8.06 3.86
C ALA A 101 -0.08 7.27 4.26
N HIS A 102 -0.77 7.72 5.29
CA HIS A 102 -1.95 7.03 5.79
C HIS A 102 -3.12 8.00 5.83
N TYR A 103 -4.29 7.51 5.44
CA TYR A 103 -5.49 8.31 5.34
C TYR A 103 -6.65 7.56 5.96
N GLU A 104 -7.50 8.28 6.65
CA GLU A 104 -8.78 7.75 7.09
C GLU A 104 -9.71 7.65 5.89
N ILE A 105 -10.37 6.51 5.72
CA ILE A 105 -11.31 6.32 4.62
C ILE A 105 -12.68 6.79 5.07
N LEU A 106 -13.20 7.79 4.38
CA LEU A 106 -14.52 8.32 4.68
C LEU A 106 -15.61 7.70 3.80
N MET A 107 -15.23 7.22 2.63
CA MET A 107 -16.15 6.63 1.67
C MET A 107 -15.36 5.72 0.74
N HIS A 108 -15.95 4.60 0.34
CA HIS A 108 -15.34 3.75 -0.67
C HIS A 108 -16.43 3.16 -1.59
N PRO A 109 -16.03 2.68 -2.79
CA PRO A 109 -17.02 2.37 -3.85
C PRO A 109 -18.08 1.34 -3.48
N ALA A 110 -17.71 0.34 -2.70
CA ALA A 110 -18.62 -0.78 -2.43
C ALA A 110 -19.73 -0.44 -1.45
N THR A 111 -19.46 0.42 -0.46
CA THR A 111 -20.40 0.70 0.62
C THR A 111 -20.74 2.18 0.76
N GLY A 112 -20.13 3.07 -0.04
CA GLY A 112 -20.35 4.49 0.09
C GLY A 112 -19.70 5.04 1.35
N ASP A 113 -20.42 5.93 2.04
CA ASP A 113 -19.90 6.62 3.20
C ASP A 113 -19.72 5.67 4.39
N VAL A 114 -18.47 5.44 4.78
CA VAL A 114 -18.14 4.56 5.90
C VAL A 114 -18.07 5.27 7.23
N SER A 115 -18.06 6.61 7.22
CA SER A 115 -17.95 7.37 8.47
C SER A 115 -19.24 7.29 9.30
N SER A 116 -20.36 7.01 8.66
CA SER A 116 -21.66 6.86 9.31
C SER A 116 -21.99 5.41 9.59
N SER A 117 -21.13 4.50 9.24
CA SER A 117 -21.34 3.08 9.41
C SER A 117 -21.35 2.75 10.90
N ALA A 118 -22.37 2.15 11.33
CA ALA A 118 -22.48 1.73 12.71
C ALA A 118 -21.90 0.34 12.89
#